data_39512286ddff8764c2222b599495e6c8
#
_entry.id   39512286ddff8764c2222b599495e6c8
#
_cell.length_a   1.000
_cell.length_b   1.000
_cell.length_c   1.000
_cell.angle_alpha   90.00
_cell.angle_beta   90.00
_cell.angle_gamma   90.00
#
_symmetry.space_group_name_H-M   'P 1'
#
loop_
_entity.id
_entity.type
_entity.pdbx_description
1 polymer ?
#
loop_
_entity_poly.entity_id
_entity_poly.type
_entity_poly.pdbx_seq_one_letter_code
_entity_poly.pdbx_strand_id
1 'polypeptide(L)'
;MAKSALKFKDSVAQYERIAAEVAARRFSGIYLLMGEESYFIDALSDQLAATILDEAARAFNQITVYGRDSEAGQVINLCRQMPMMGQYQVVILKEAQQLKGLDKLALYTQKPSPTTILVICHKEKNADKRSAFYKGCAANGTVLESVRPRDYEIAAWLQQFIRQKGFTIDPKALSMLTDHLGTDIAKISNEIRKLTRSEERRVGKECASMCRSRWSPYH
;
A
#
# COMPACT_ATOMS: atom_id res chain seq x y z
N MET A 1 12.26 27.85 9.64
CA MET A 1 10.94 27.75 8.99
C MET A 1 10.27 26.46 9.47
N ALA A 2 9.16 26.54 10.18
CA ALA A 2 8.40 25.38 10.61
C ALA A 2 7.85 24.69 9.36
N LYS A 3 8.28 23.44 9.08
CA LYS A 3 7.66 22.64 8.02
C LYS A 3 6.19 22.44 8.40
N SER A 4 5.28 22.96 7.59
CA SER A 4 3.84 22.71 7.71
C SER A 4 3.62 21.21 7.89
N ALA A 5 2.81 20.82 8.89
CA ALA A 5 2.46 19.43 9.07
C ALA A 5 1.82 18.90 7.78
N LEU A 6 2.21 17.71 7.36
CA LEU A 6 1.67 17.05 6.16
C LEU A 6 0.16 16.88 6.33
N LYS A 7 -0.61 17.25 5.31
CA LYS A 7 -2.07 17.09 5.32
C LYS A 7 -2.46 15.72 4.75
N PHE A 8 -3.63 15.23 5.12
CA PHE A 8 -4.15 13.96 4.60
C PHE A 8 -4.20 13.93 3.06
N LYS A 9 -4.63 15.01 2.42
CA LYS A 9 -4.63 15.14 0.95
C LYS A 9 -3.25 14.94 0.32
N ASP A 10 -2.19 15.46 0.95
CA ASP A 10 -0.82 15.34 0.45
C ASP A 10 -0.33 13.89 0.60
N SER A 11 -0.73 13.22 1.68
CA SER A 11 -0.48 11.79 1.92
C SER A 11 -1.13 10.91 0.85
N VAL A 12 -2.41 11.18 0.52
CA VAL A 12 -3.11 10.48 -0.57
C VAL A 12 -2.43 10.70 -1.91
N ALA A 13 -2.05 11.93 -2.24
CA ALA A 13 -1.35 12.24 -3.48
C ALA A 13 0.02 11.54 -3.58
N GLN A 14 0.76 11.44 -2.45
CA GLN A 14 2.00 10.66 -2.41
C GLN A 14 1.74 9.18 -2.67
N TYR A 15 0.73 8.60 -2.00
CA TYR A 15 0.34 7.20 -2.22
C TYR A 15 -0.03 6.94 -3.67
N GLU A 16 -0.90 7.76 -4.28
CA GLU A 16 -1.34 7.59 -5.66
C GLU A 16 -0.17 7.66 -6.66
N ARG A 17 0.76 8.61 -6.45
CA ARG A 17 1.96 8.74 -7.28
C ARG A 17 2.83 7.48 -7.19
N ILE A 18 3.14 7.01 -5.97
CA ILE A 18 3.99 5.83 -5.77
C ILE A 18 3.28 4.58 -6.34
N ALA A 19 1.98 4.43 -6.11
CA ALA A 19 1.19 3.34 -6.64
C ALA A 19 1.20 3.29 -8.18
N ALA A 20 1.13 4.45 -8.84
CA ALA A 20 1.25 4.57 -10.29
C ALA A 20 2.66 4.21 -10.81
N GLU A 21 3.72 4.63 -10.11
CA GLU A 21 5.10 4.26 -10.43
C GLU A 21 5.31 2.73 -10.32
N VAL A 22 4.78 2.11 -9.26
CA VAL A 22 4.81 0.65 -9.05
C VAL A 22 4.04 -0.08 -10.16
N ALA A 23 2.84 0.40 -10.52
CA ALA A 23 2.05 -0.17 -11.60
C ALA A 23 2.77 -0.08 -12.96
N ALA A 24 3.53 0.99 -13.18
CA ALA A 24 4.40 1.18 -14.35
C ALA A 24 5.72 0.39 -14.28
N ARG A 25 5.89 -0.49 -13.26
CA ARG A 25 7.10 -1.29 -12.99
C ARG A 25 8.39 -0.46 -12.83
N ARG A 26 8.26 0.75 -12.31
CA ARG A 26 9.39 1.61 -11.93
C ARG A 26 9.62 1.48 -10.43
N PHE A 27 10.66 0.75 -10.05
CA PHE A 27 10.93 0.41 -8.67
C PHE A 27 12.12 1.18 -8.11
N SER A 28 12.01 1.59 -6.84
CA SER A 28 13.09 2.08 -5.99
C SER A 28 13.71 0.92 -5.21
N GLY A 29 15.00 1.00 -4.90
CA GLY A 29 15.67 0.01 -4.06
C GLY A 29 15.18 -0.04 -2.61
N ILE A 30 14.62 1.08 -2.10
CA ILE A 30 14.07 1.18 -0.74
C ILE A 30 12.72 1.87 -0.78
N TYR A 31 11.75 1.33 -0.04
CA TYR A 31 10.48 1.95 0.26
C TYR A 31 10.32 2.07 1.77
N LEU A 32 10.27 3.29 2.29
CA LEU A 32 9.91 3.55 3.68
C LEU A 32 8.45 4.03 3.73
N LEU A 33 7.57 3.15 4.17
CA LEU A 33 6.14 3.39 4.30
C LEU A 33 5.86 3.62 5.78
N MET A 34 5.57 4.86 6.18
CA MET A 34 5.43 5.21 7.59
C MET A 34 4.22 6.09 7.85
N GLY A 35 3.73 6.08 9.08
CA GLY A 35 2.69 7.00 9.54
C GLY A 35 1.58 6.37 10.35
N GLU A 36 0.56 7.17 10.63
CA GLU A 36 -0.57 6.80 11.49
C GLU A 36 -1.66 6.01 10.75
N GLU A 37 -1.84 6.27 9.44
CA GLU A 37 -2.85 5.57 8.65
C GLU A 37 -2.25 4.32 8.01
N SER A 38 -2.59 3.16 8.59
CA SER A 38 -2.03 1.87 8.17
C SER A 38 -2.55 1.38 6.82
N TYR A 39 -3.74 1.82 6.39
CA TYR A 39 -4.33 1.37 5.13
C TYR A 39 -3.43 1.60 3.92
N PHE A 40 -2.88 2.81 3.76
CA PHE A 40 -2.02 3.12 2.62
C PHE A 40 -0.68 2.38 2.68
N ILE A 41 -0.15 2.14 3.90
CA ILE A 41 1.07 1.37 4.11
C ILE A 41 0.86 -0.08 3.67
N ASP A 42 -0.23 -0.71 4.11
CA ASP A 42 -0.54 -2.10 3.77
C ASP A 42 -0.88 -2.23 2.28
N ALA A 43 -1.73 -1.37 1.74
CA ALA A 43 -2.13 -1.40 0.34
C ALA A 43 -0.92 -1.28 -0.61
N LEU A 44 0.01 -0.37 -0.30
CA LEU A 44 1.21 -0.19 -1.13
C LEU A 44 2.21 -1.34 -0.94
N SER A 45 2.38 -1.83 0.29
CA SER A 45 3.21 -3.01 0.57
C SER A 45 2.71 -4.25 -0.18
N ASP A 46 1.40 -4.49 -0.18
CA ASP A 46 0.79 -5.62 -0.88
C ASP A 46 0.87 -5.45 -2.41
N GLN A 47 0.71 -4.22 -2.92
CA GLN A 47 0.91 -3.92 -4.34
C GLN A 47 2.34 -4.18 -4.77
N LEU A 48 3.34 -3.74 -4.01
CA LEU A 48 4.76 -4.01 -4.25
C LEU A 48 5.04 -5.52 -4.26
N ALA A 49 4.55 -6.24 -3.26
CA ALA A 49 4.67 -7.69 -3.16
C ALA A 49 4.08 -8.43 -4.38
N ALA A 50 2.99 -7.91 -4.93
CA ALA A 50 2.31 -8.52 -6.08
C ALA A 50 2.92 -8.14 -7.43
N THR A 51 3.61 -6.98 -7.54
CA THR A 51 4.00 -6.40 -8.84
C THR A 51 5.47 -6.61 -9.17
N ILE A 52 6.38 -6.63 -8.16
CA ILE A 52 7.83 -6.71 -8.39
C ILE A 52 8.21 -8.04 -9.01
N LEU A 53 7.74 -9.13 -8.42
CA LEU A 53 8.06 -10.50 -8.83
C LEU A 53 6.85 -11.18 -9.44
N ASP A 54 7.09 -12.05 -10.42
CA ASP A 54 6.09 -13.00 -10.89
C ASP A 54 5.80 -14.09 -9.82
N GLU A 55 4.77 -14.87 -10.02
CA GLU A 55 4.31 -15.86 -9.04
C GLU A 55 5.38 -16.95 -8.77
N ALA A 56 6.10 -17.37 -9.79
CA ALA A 56 7.15 -18.39 -9.68
C ALA A 56 8.37 -17.85 -8.91
N ALA A 57 8.84 -16.64 -9.25
CA ALA A 57 9.99 -16.02 -8.59
C ALA A 57 9.68 -15.62 -7.14
N ARG A 58 8.43 -15.32 -6.83
CA ARG A 58 8.01 -14.88 -5.49
C ARG A 58 8.27 -15.94 -4.43
N ALA A 59 8.09 -17.21 -4.74
CA ALA A 59 8.34 -18.31 -3.80
C ALA A 59 9.80 -18.38 -3.31
N PHE A 60 10.75 -17.92 -4.12
CA PHE A 60 12.19 -18.01 -3.82
C PHE A 60 12.82 -16.66 -3.43
N ASN A 61 12.28 -15.55 -3.95
CA ASN A 61 12.93 -14.24 -3.85
C ASN A 61 12.13 -13.22 -3.02
N GLN A 62 10.98 -13.61 -2.44
CA GLN A 62 10.22 -12.74 -1.55
C GLN A 62 10.27 -13.24 -0.12
N ILE A 63 10.79 -12.42 0.77
CA ILE A 63 10.90 -12.73 2.19
C ILE A 63 10.13 -11.67 2.97
N THR A 64 9.19 -12.10 3.79
CA THR A 64 8.48 -11.23 4.74
C THR A 64 8.97 -11.50 6.14
N VAL A 65 9.41 -10.47 6.83
CA VAL A 65 9.86 -10.51 8.23
C VAL A 65 9.06 -9.54 9.07
N TYR A 66 8.89 -9.88 10.33
CA TYR A 66 8.19 -9.03 11.30
C TYR A 66 9.19 -8.42 12.27
N GLY A 67 9.06 -7.11 12.53
CA GLY A 67 10.00 -6.38 13.40
C GLY A 67 10.09 -6.96 14.80
N ARG A 68 8.98 -7.49 15.33
CA ARG A 68 8.93 -8.12 16.65
C ARG A 68 9.82 -9.37 16.75
N ASP A 69 9.89 -10.15 15.67
CA ASP A 69 10.54 -11.46 15.66
C ASP A 69 11.94 -11.42 15.02
N SER A 70 12.45 -10.22 14.73
CA SER A 70 13.70 -10.02 13.98
C SER A 70 14.58 -8.94 14.61
N GLU A 71 15.85 -8.96 14.22
CA GLU A 71 16.83 -7.92 14.54
C GLU A 71 17.37 -7.27 13.26
N ALA A 72 17.83 -6.02 13.37
CA ALA A 72 18.34 -5.26 12.21
C ALA A 72 19.46 -5.96 11.46
N GLY A 73 20.35 -6.69 12.16
CA GLY A 73 21.43 -7.47 11.55
C GLY A 73 20.90 -8.58 10.63
N GLN A 74 19.85 -9.28 11.03
CA GLN A 74 19.22 -10.32 10.22
C GLN A 74 18.60 -9.73 8.96
N VAL A 75 17.86 -8.60 9.08
CA VAL A 75 17.26 -7.92 7.93
C VAL A 75 18.34 -7.46 6.95
N ILE A 76 19.45 -6.89 7.43
CA ILE A 76 20.58 -6.48 6.59
C ILE A 76 21.20 -7.69 5.84
N ASN A 77 21.36 -8.81 6.53
CA ASN A 77 21.89 -10.03 5.91
C ASN A 77 20.97 -10.55 4.81
N LEU A 78 19.65 -10.58 5.04
CA LEU A 78 18.67 -10.93 4.02
C LEU A 78 18.75 -9.99 2.81
N CYS A 79 18.88 -8.69 3.04
CA CYS A 79 18.96 -7.69 1.97
C CYS A 79 20.27 -7.78 1.15
N ARG A 80 21.29 -8.47 1.65
CA ARG A 80 22.58 -8.68 0.95
C ARG A 80 22.66 -10.00 0.19
N GLN A 81 21.66 -10.84 0.33
CA GLN A 81 21.60 -12.09 -0.44
C GLN A 81 21.32 -11.79 -1.92
N MET A 82 21.85 -12.64 -2.78
CA MET A 82 21.57 -12.58 -4.22
C MET A 82 20.23 -13.23 -4.51
N PRO A 83 19.42 -12.68 -5.44
CA PRO A 83 18.18 -13.32 -5.87
C PRO A 83 18.46 -14.66 -6.53
N MET A 84 17.60 -15.64 -6.29
CA MET A 84 17.65 -16.94 -6.96
C MET A 84 16.82 -16.89 -8.24
N MET A 85 17.45 -17.06 -9.40
CA MET A 85 16.79 -17.15 -10.71
C MET A 85 15.88 -15.95 -11.06
N GLY A 86 16.23 -14.73 -10.60
CA GLY A 86 15.44 -13.53 -10.82
C GLY A 86 16.27 -12.25 -10.83
N GLN A 87 15.64 -11.15 -11.23
CA GLN A 87 16.30 -9.84 -11.28
C GLN A 87 16.35 -9.19 -9.86
N TYR A 88 15.35 -9.41 -9.06
CA TYR A 88 15.22 -8.77 -7.73
C TYR A 88 14.94 -9.79 -6.63
N GLN A 89 15.50 -9.50 -5.47
CA GLN A 89 15.07 -10.01 -4.18
C GLN A 89 14.22 -8.96 -3.50
N VAL A 90 13.09 -9.37 -2.91
CA VAL A 90 12.16 -8.48 -2.20
C VAL A 90 12.14 -8.85 -0.73
N VAL A 91 12.52 -7.91 0.13
CA VAL A 91 12.45 -8.07 1.58
C VAL A 91 11.40 -7.10 2.12
N ILE A 92 10.36 -7.65 2.73
CA ILE A 92 9.27 -6.87 3.31
C ILE A 92 9.37 -6.94 4.84
N LEU A 93 9.72 -5.82 5.45
CA LEU A 93 9.79 -5.68 6.90
C LEU A 93 8.46 -5.09 7.40
N LYS A 94 7.60 -5.92 7.96
CA LYS A 94 6.35 -5.48 8.62
C LYS A 94 6.61 -5.10 10.08
N GLU A 95 5.85 -4.14 10.59
CA GLU A 95 5.96 -3.65 11.98
C GLU A 95 7.37 -3.19 12.35
N ALA A 96 8.02 -2.43 11.47
CA ALA A 96 9.40 -1.97 11.67
C ALA A 96 9.61 -1.18 12.95
N GLN A 97 8.55 -0.55 13.53
CA GLN A 97 8.60 0.14 14.81
C GLN A 97 8.96 -0.77 15.99
N GLN A 98 8.79 -2.09 15.84
CA GLN A 98 9.11 -3.08 16.88
C GLN A 98 10.49 -3.74 16.64
N LEU A 99 11.18 -3.41 15.54
CA LEU A 99 12.48 -4.00 15.22
C LEU A 99 13.56 -3.59 16.22
N LYS A 100 14.23 -4.57 16.80
CA LYS A 100 15.38 -4.31 17.67
C LYS A 100 16.55 -3.74 16.87
N GLY A 101 16.94 -2.51 17.25
CA GLY A 101 18.08 -1.82 16.61
C GLY A 101 17.75 -1.25 15.24
N LEU A 102 16.54 -0.73 15.01
CA LEU A 102 16.08 -0.11 13.77
C LEU A 102 17.12 0.86 13.18
N ASP A 103 17.77 1.67 14.02
CA ASP A 103 18.78 2.64 13.58
C ASP A 103 19.99 1.99 12.89
N LYS A 104 20.29 0.73 13.21
CA LYS A 104 21.38 -0.02 12.54
C LYS A 104 21.09 -0.30 11.06
N LEU A 105 19.82 -0.25 10.64
CA LEU A 105 19.46 -0.33 9.22
C LEU A 105 20.08 0.81 8.40
N ALA A 106 20.52 1.91 9.03
CA ALA A 106 21.29 2.96 8.38
C ALA A 106 22.50 2.44 7.63
N LEU A 107 23.16 1.37 8.11
CA LEU A 107 24.30 0.73 7.45
C LEU A 107 23.94 0.14 6.08
N TYR A 108 22.67 -0.26 5.89
CA TYR A 108 22.17 -0.75 4.61
C TYR A 108 21.55 0.37 3.77
N THR A 109 20.75 1.23 4.38
CA THR A 109 20.01 2.27 3.64
C THR A 109 20.92 3.34 3.01
N GLN A 110 22.13 3.52 3.53
CA GLN A 110 23.14 4.40 2.93
C GLN A 110 23.78 3.79 1.67
N LYS A 111 23.88 2.47 1.58
CA LYS A 111 24.44 1.75 0.43
C LYS A 111 23.62 0.48 0.16
N PRO A 112 22.43 0.64 -0.45
CA PRO A 112 21.57 -0.49 -0.74
C PRO A 112 22.15 -1.37 -1.87
N SER A 113 21.78 -2.66 -1.83
CA SER A 113 22.08 -3.60 -2.92
C SER A 113 21.23 -3.25 -4.15
N PRO A 114 21.77 -3.20 -5.36
CA PRO A 114 21.03 -2.88 -6.57
C PRO A 114 20.03 -3.99 -6.97
N THR A 115 20.23 -5.20 -6.48
CA THR A 115 19.37 -6.36 -6.77
C THR A 115 18.28 -6.60 -5.72
N THR A 116 18.24 -5.77 -4.66
CA THR A 116 17.30 -5.97 -3.56
C THR A 116 16.37 -4.79 -3.43
N ILE A 117 15.08 -5.06 -3.32
CA ILE A 117 14.06 -4.07 -2.98
C ILE A 117 13.62 -4.31 -1.54
N LEU A 118 13.92 -3.33 -0.68
CA LEU A 118 13.56 -3.36 0.75
C LEU A 118 12.32 -2.51 0.97
N VAL A 119 11.23 -3.14 1.44
CA VAL A 119 9.98 -2.46 1.81
C VAL A 119 9.87 -2.44 3.33
N ILE A 120 9.86 -1.26 3.92
CA ILE A 120 9.82 -1.05 5.37
C ILE A 120 8.47 -0.45 5.75
N CYS A 121 7.65 -1.22 6.47
CA CYS A 121 6.34 -0.79 6.97
C CYS A 121 6.48 -0.36 8.44
N HIS A 122 6.47 0.95 8.67
CA HIS A 122 6.58 1.56 10.01
C HIS A 122 5.24 2.19 10.37
N LYS A 123 4.43 1.49 11.15
CA LYS A 123 3.05 1.89 11.49
C LYS A 123 2.98 2.70 12.78
N GLU A 124 1.81 3.32 13.02
CA GLU A 124 1.40 4.06 14.21
C GLU A 124 2.08 5.42 14.41
N LYS A 125 3.29 5.59 13.97
CA LYS A 125 4.05 6.85 14.09
C LYS A 125 5.07 6.99 12.97
N ASN A 126 5.58 8.20 12.82
CA ASN A 126 6.67 8.46 11.88
C ASN A 126 8.03 8.08 12.50
N ALA A 127 8.93 7.58 11.65
CA ALA A 127 10.34 7.44 12.02
C ALA A 127 10.97 8.82 12.26
N ASP A 128 11.97 8.89 13.13
CA ASP A 128 12.67 10.16 13.39
C ASP A 128 13.40 10.63 12.11
N LYS A 129 12.92 11.75 11.57
CA LYS A 129 13.47 12.36 10.34
C LYS A 129 14.93 12.82 10.49
N ARG A 130 15.43 12.93 11.71
CA ARG A 130 16.83 13.31 11.99
C ARG A 130 17.76 12.11 11.99
N SER A 131 17.23 10.90 12.14
CA SER A 131 18.02 9.66 12.21
C SER A 131 18.78 9.41 10.91
N ALA A 132 19.93 8.76 11.00
CA ALA A 132 20.71 8.33 9.85
C ALA A 132 19.95 7.32 8.99
N PHE A 133 19.11 6.48 9.62
CA PHE A 133 18.21 5.54 8.97
C PHE A 133 17.24 6.26 8.02
N TYR A 134 16.48 7.23 8.53
CA TYR A 134 15.52 7.99 7.71
C TYR A 134 16.22 8.72 6.56
N LYS A 135 17.35 9.40 6.84
CA LYS A 135 18.12 10.12 5.82
C LYS A 135 18.61 9.18 4.71
N GLY A 136 19.06 7.98 5.07
CA GLY A 136 19.45 6.96 4.10
C GLY A 136 18.28 6.50 3.23
N CYS A 137 17.11 6.24 3.82
CA CYS A 137 15.89 5.90 3.07
C CYS A 137 15.44 7.03 2.14
N ALA A 138 15.49 8.28 2.60
CA ALA A 138 15.08 9.42 1.81
C ALA A 138 16.05 9.76 0.65
N ALA A 139 17.34 9.49 0.82
CA ALA A 139 18.36 9.73 -0.21
C ALA A 139 18.38 8.64 -1.30
N ASN A 140 18.17 7.38 -0.92
CA ASN A 140 18.36 6.22 -1.81
C ASN A 140 17.05 5.46 -2.11
N GLY A 141 15.91 6.01 -1.73
CA GLY A 141 14.63 5.34 -1.88
C GLY A 141 13.43 6.27 -1.96
N THR A 142 12.26 5.68 -1.82
CA THR A 142 10.96 6.37 -1.83
C THR A 142 10.36 6.34 -0.43
N VAL A 143 9.88 7.49 0.05
CA VAL A 143 9.23 7.60 1.36
C VAL A 143 7.76 7.95 1.16
N LEU A 144 6.88 7.18 1.81
CA LEU A 144 5.47 7.50 2.01
C LEU A 144 5.28 7.91 3.46
N GLU A 145 4.70 9.08 3.68
CA GLU A 145 4.25 9.53 5.01
C GLU A 145 2.72 9.53 5.04
N SER A 146 2.14 8.59 5.77
CA SER A 146 0.71 8.37 5.84
C SER A 146 0.11 9.05 7.05
N VAL A 147 -0.82 9.99 6.83
CA VAL A 147 -1.48 10.78 7.86
C VAL A 147 -2.93 10.33 8.02
N ARG A 148 -3.40 10.24 9.25
CA ARG A 148 -4.79 9.90 9.55
C ARG A 148 -5.73 11.02 9.08
N PRO A 149 -6.84 10.70 8.37
CA PRO A 149 -7.81 11.69 7.97
C PRO A 149 -8.57 12.26 9.16
N ARG A 150 -9.04 13.48 9.00
CA ARG A 150 -10.03 14.08 9.90
C ARG A 150 -11.43 13.79 9.37
N ASP A 151 -12.45 13.87 10.24
CA ASP A 151 -13.85 13.54 9.89
C ASP A 151 -14.33 14.25 8.62
N TYR A 152 -14.03 15.55 8.49
CA TYR A 152 -14.45 16.34 7.32
C TYR A 152 -13.69 16.00 6.02
N GLU A 153 -12.55 15.32 6.08
CA GLU A 153 -11.75 14.94 4.90
C GLU A 153 -12.25 13.61 4.30
N ILE A 154 -12.89 12.76 5.10
CA ILE A 154 -13.34 11.43 4.69
C ILE A 154 -14.34 11.46 3.56
N ALA A 155 -15.37 12.31 3.65
CA ALA A 155 -16.43 12.37 2.63
C ALA A 155 -15.87 12.72 1.24
N ALA A 156 -14.97 13.72 1.17
CA ALA A 156 -14.35 14.12 -0.08
C ALA A 156 -13.43 13.02 -0.65
N TRP A 157 -12.63 12.39 0.21
CA TRP A 157 -11.76 11.28 -0.18
C TRP A 157 -12.58 10.08 -0.66
N LEU A 158 -13.64 9.70 0.06
CA LEU A 158 -14.49 8.56 -0.28
C LEU A 158 -15.18 8.75 -1.64
N GLN A 159 -15.67 9.96 -1.91
CA GLN A 159 -16.27 10.28 -3.21
C GLN A 159 -15.25 10.12 -4.35
N GLN A 160 -14.01 10.60 -4.16
CA GLN A 160 -12.93 10.44 -5.14
C GLN A 160 -12.55 8.97 -5.31
N PHE A 161 -12.41 8.22 -4.21
CA PHE A 161 -12.06 6.80 -4.21
C PHE A 161 -13.09 5.94 -4.97
N ILE A 162 -14.38 6.21 -4.78
CA ILE A 162 -15.48 5.53 -5.49
C ILE A 162 -15.43 5.85 -6.99
N ARG A 163 -15.20 7.12 -7.36
CA ARG A 163 -15.05 7.54 -8.75
C ARG A 163 -13.86 6.86 -9.46
N GLN A 164 -12.75 6.72 -8.78
CA GLN A 164 -11.56 6.02 -9.32
C GLN A 164 -11.84 4.54 -9.63
N LYS A 165 -12.82 3.94 -8.92
CA LYS A 165 -13.29 2.57 -9.19
C LYS A 165 -14.38 2.49 -10.27
N GLY A 166 -14.72 3.61 -10.91
CA GLY A 166 -15.72 3.67 -11.98
C GLY A 166 -17.17 3.73 -11.50
N PHE A 167 -17.40 3.99 -10.22
CA PHE A 167 -18.74 4.08 -9.64
C PHE A 167 -19.11 5.51 -9.24
N THR A 168 -20.42 5.75 -9.10
CA THR A 168 -20.97 6.98 -8.54
C THR A 168 -21.75 6.66 -7.27
N ILE A 169 -21.78 7.59 -6.34
CA ILE A 169 -22.53 7.46 -5.09
C ILE A 169 -23.43 8.66 -4.91
N ASP A 170 -24.66 8.39 -4.46
CA ASP A 170 -25.61 9.44 -4.07
C ASP A 170 -25.11 10.17 -2.81
N PRO A 171 -25.29 11.52 -2.72
CA PRO A 171 -24.87 12.29 -1.55
C PRO A 171 -25.45 11.79 -0.22
N LYS A 172 -26.69 11.30 -0.21
CA LYS A 172 -27.32 10.74 0.99
C LYS A 172 -26.65 9.43 1.40
N ALA A 173 -26.34 8.55 0.44
CA ALA A 173 -25.63 7.31 0.71
C ALA A 173 -24.20 7.56 1.18
N LEU A 174 -23.53 8.59 0.63
CA LEU A 174 -22.20 9.01 1.08
C LEU A 174 -22.22 9.45 2.55
N SER A 175 -23.18 10.29 2.95
CA SER A 175 -23.34 10.72 4.35
C SER A 175 -23.61 9.52 5.27
N MET A 176 -24.52 8.63 4.90
CA MET A 176 -24.81 7.43 5.70
C MET A 176 -23.58 6.52 5.88
N LEU A 177 -22.78 6.36 4.83
CA LEU A 177 -21.53 5.57 4.91
C LEU A 177 -20.51 6.23 5.83
N THR A 178 -20.32 7.54 5.73
CA THR A 178 -19.37 8.26 6.60
C THR A 178 -19.81 8.25 8.06
N ASP A 179 -21.09 8.42 8.33
CA ASP A 179 -21.65 8.38 9.69
C ASP A 179 -21.51 6.99 10.33
N HIS A 180 -21.67 5.93 9.52
CA HIS A 180 -21.62 4.54 10.01
C HIS A 180 -20.20 4.01 10.15
N LEU A 181 -19.30 4.34 9.21
CA LEU A 181 -17.95 3.77 9.14
C LEU A 181 -16.88 4.66 9.82
N GLY A 182 -17.21 5.93 10.07
CA GLY A 182 -16.28 6.91 10.66
C GLY A 182 -15.08 7.17 9.76
N THR A 183 -13.88 7.32 10.38
CA THR A 183 -12.62 7.65 9.70
C THR A 183 -11.74 6.43 9.38
N ASP A 184 -12.23 5.21 9.59
CA ASP A 184 -11.47 3.98 9.35
C ASP A 184 -11.45 3.64 7.85
N ILE A 185 -10.39 4.05 7.17
CA ILE A 185 -10.22 3.86 5.72
C ILE A 185 -10.21 2.37 5.35
N ALA A 186 -9.67 1.50 6.20
CA ALA A 186 -9.64 0.07 5.93
C ALA A 186 -11.04 -0.54 5.91
N LYS A 187 -11.89 -0.16 6.88
CA LYS A 187 -13.30 -0.57 6.89
C LYS A 187 -14.04 -0.01 5.68
N ILE A 188 -13.90 1.28 5.40
CA ILE A 188 -14.52 1.95 4.24
C ILE A 188 -14.14 1.22 2.94
N SER A 189 -12.86 0.99 2.71
CA SER A 189 -12.38 0.30 1.51
C SER A 189 -12.93 -1.12 1.38
N ASN A 190 -13.05 -1.86 2.49
CA ASN A 190 -13.61 -3.20 2.52
C ASN A 190 -15.11 -3.20 2.19
N GLU A 191 -15.89 -2.27 2.74
CA GLU A 191 -17.33 -2.15 2.44
C GLU A 191 -17.56 -1.77 0.97
N ILE A 192 -16.82 -0.79 0.44
CA ILE A 192 -16.90 -0.44 -0.98
C ILE A 192 -16.57 -1.64 -1.87
N ARG A 193 -15.54 -2.43 -1.53
CA ARG A 193 -15.20 -3.63 -2.29
C ARG A 193 -16.30 -4.69 -2.27
N LYS A 194 -17.03 -4.85 -1.16
CA LYS A 194 -18.19 -5.76 -1.07
C LYS A 194 -19.32 -5.24 -1.96
N LEU A 195 -19.63 -3.95 -1.89
CA LEU A 195 -20.69 -3.33 -2.69
C LEU A 195 -20.41 -3.47 -4.19
N THR A 196 -19.20 -3.15 -4.64
CA THR A 196 -18.81 -3.28 -6.06
C THR A 196 -18.92 -4.72 -6.57
N ARG A 197 -18.51 -5.71 -5.78
CA ARG A 197 -18.67 -7.12 -6.15
C ARG A 197 -20.14 -7.57 -6.23
N SER A 198 -21.02 -6.98 -5.41
CA SER A 198 -22.45 -7.29 -5.45
C SER A 198 -23.11 -6.73 -6.71
N GLU A 199 -22.73 -5.54 -7.14
CA GLU A 199 -23.22 -4.93 -8.37
C GLU A 199 -22.71 -5.67 -9.62
N GLU A 200 -21.45 -6.08 -9.69
CA GLU A 200 -20.93 -6.93 -10.78
C GLU A 200 -21.72 -8.23 -10.91
N ARG A 201 -22.12 -8.86 -9.80
CA ARG A 201 -22.98 -10.06 -9.81
C ARG A 201 -24.39 -9.77 -10.30
N ARG A 202 -24.93 -8.58 -10.01
CA ARG A 202 -26.26 -8.16 -10.45
C ARG A 202 -26.28 -7.93 -11.95
N VAL A 203 -25.32 -7.18 -12.49
CA VAL A 203 -25.15 -6.95 -13.93
C VAL A 203 -24.95 -8.28 -14.67
N GLY A 204 -24.14 -9.18 -14.13
CA GLY A 204 -23.92 -10.50 -14.71
C GLY A 204 -25.20 -11.37 -14.75
N LYS A 205 -26.08 -11.29 -13.75
CA LYS A 205 -27.37 -11.99 -13.73
C LYS A 205 -28.38 -11.41 -14.72
N GLU A 206 -28.40 -10.09 -14.87
CA GLU A 206 -29.27 -9.41 -15.86
C GLU A 206 -28.83 -9.70 -17.28
N CYS A 207 -27.53 -9.70 -17.59
CA CYS A 207 -27.00 -10.15 -18.86
C CYS A 207 -27.35 -11.62 -19.16
N ALA A 208 -27.22 -12.52 -18.19
CA ALA A 208 -27.57 -13.92 -18.36
C ALA A 208 -29.07 -14.14 -18.56
N SER A 209 -29.94 -13.31 -17.97
CA SER A 209 -31.39 -13.36 -18.17
C SER A 209 -31.78 -12.83 -19.57
N MET A 210 -31.15 -11.74 -20.03
CA MET A 210 -31.35 -11.22 -21.40
C MET A 210 -30.86 -12.18 -22.51
N CYS A 211 -29.77 -12.87 -22.29
CA CYS A 211 -29.29 -13.89 -23.22
C CYS A 211 -30.22 -15.10 -23.31
N ARG A 212 -30.88 -15.51 -22.21
CA ARG A 212 -31.86 -16.61 -22.22
C ARG A 212 -33.17 -16.25 -22.94
N SER A 213 -33.60 -14.98 -22.89
CA SER A 213 -34.83 -14.54 -23.56
C SER A 213 -34.68 -14.37 -25.06
N ARG A 214 -33.46 -14.34 -25.61
CA ARG A 214 -33.18 -14.15 -27.05
C ARG A 214 -32.98 -15.46 -27.83
N TRP A 215 -32.92 -16.62 -27.12
CA TRP A 215 -32.82 -17.94 -27.74
C TRP A 215 -34.05 -18.79 -27.36
N SER A 216 -35.21 -18.37 -27.83
CA SER A 216 -36.36 -19.26 -27.93
C SER A 216 -36.49 -19.65 -29.42
N PRO A 217 -36.20 -20.88 -29.79
CA PRO A 217 -36.41 -21.35 -31.14
C PRO A 217 -37.86 -21.91 -31.20
N TYR A 218 -38.82 -21.09 -31.65
CA TYR A 218 -40.12 -21.52 -32.22
C TYR A 218 -40.71 -20.35 -32.99
N HIS A 219 -40.67 -20.32 -34.22
CA HIS A 219 -41.38 -20.95 -35.33
C HIS A 219 -40.61 -20.75 -36.63
#